data_0088121de6e8ffbd9c5040c23ad2bd30
#
_entry.id   0088121de6e8ffbd9c5040c23ad2bd30
#
_cell.length_a   1.000
_cell.length_b   1.000
_cell.length_c   1.000
_cell.angle_alpha   90.00
_cell.angle_beta   90.00
_cell.angle_gamma   90.00
#
_symmetry.space_group_name_H-M   'P 1'
#
loop_
_entity.id
_entity.type
_entity.pdbx_description
1 polymer ?
#
loop_
_entity_poly.entity_id
_entity_poly.type
_entity_poly.pdbx_seq_one_letter_code
_entity_poly.pdbx_strand_id
1 'polypeptide(L)'
;MLSDIEKLIEKGIGGDLNTPRQEQYLQKLERQLSLEEEMHVDGKIRYQTEKDKAIEKGREGVTKYGRYLLKSHIEPLSKAIQEEMENKRVGRGVTAHKYILQAKDMGRETYDVVAYLTLKCVLDSITLSQSLQKAANRVGSTIEDEVRIRSFEEQIRPLYETLKKNLQKSTSYTHKRVVMNHCMSKAGLKWESWGLIDKIHLGTYLIRLCQNTTGLCSLVTKRLAKNNTPIYVEATANTIKWIEQKNNTEEVLNPKYYPTIIPPRDWINPYKGGYHNELLRPLTLLKTNNQNHVSELANRTDEMKSLYDGVNAIQSTAWRINKPVLQVLETIWERGLEIGKLPPPENKQLPPMPYNSDNRQEMNDWIKQNKEQWTDWKHSASKVHEFNNRILSKRVQVSKIISLAKKFQDEPTIYFPHQLDFRGRAYPVPMFLNPQGVEFSRALLEFSEGKKMGLNAQSGRWLAIHVANQYGMDKLSLDDRELWTKENAGKIYASAKEPLD
;
A
#
# COMPACT_ATOMS: atom_id res chain seq x y z
N MET A 1 -10.13 32.01 6.49
CA MET A 1 -9.55 31.33 7.69
C MET A 1 -10.17 31.84 8.99
N LEU A 2 -10.03 33.13 9.37
CA LEU A 2 -10.68 33.68 10.57
C LEU A 2 -12.23 33.59 10.51
N SER A 3 -12.87 33.86 9.38
CA SER A 3 -14.33 33.78 9.24
C SER A 3 -14.90 32.33 9.31
N ASP A 4 -14.12 31.32 8.99
CA ASP A 4 -14.54 29.92 9.12
C ASP A 4 -14.36 29.43 10.56
N ILE A 5 -13.40 29.98 11.28
CA ILE A 5 -13.21 29.75 12.71
C ILE A 5 -14.37 30.41 13.50
N GLU A 6 -14.73 31.63 13.14
CA GLU A 6 -15.88 32.34 13.74
C GLU A 6 -17.19 31.58 13.53
N LYS A 7 -17.47 31.05 12.33
CA LYS A 7 -18.65 30.23 12.05
C LYS A 7 -18.63 28.87 12.75
N LEU A 8 -17.46 28.29 13.01
CA LEU A 8 -17.33 27.06 13.80
C LEU A 8 -17.58 27.33 15.28
N ILE A 9 -17.13 28.48 15.78
CA ILE A 9 -17.41 28.95 17.14
C ILE A 9 -18.91 29.23 17.32
N GLU A 10 -19.56 29.91 16.37
CA GLU A 10 -21.01 30.17 16.40
C GLU A 10 -21.86 28.90 16.38
N LYS A 11 -21.45 27.86 15.64
CA LYS A 11 -22.18 26.57 15.57
C LYS A 11 -21.93 25.65 16.77
N GLY A 12 -20.77 25.74 17.39
CA GLY A 12 -20.38 24.86 18.50
C GLY A 12 -20.82 25.37 19.89
N ILE A 13 -21.10 26.65 20.01
CA ILE A 13 -21.31 27.30 21.30
C ILE A 13 -22.32 28.47 21.09
N GLY A 14 -23.59 28.20 21.20
CA GLY A 14 -24.57 29.29 21.24
C GLY A 14 -24.34 30.17 22.45
N GLY A 15 -23.81 31.39 22.28
CA GLY A 15 -23.61 32.40 23.32
C GLY A 15 -22.38 33.26 23.11
N ASP A 16 -22.27 34.34 23.89
CA ASP A 16 -21.23 35.39 23.81
C ASP A 16 -19.78 34.89 23.78
N LEU A 17 -18.95 35.51 22.92
CA LEU A 17 -17.57 35.18 22.59
C LEU A 17 -16.51 35.21 23.70
N ASN A 18 -16.88 35.40 24.96
CA ASN A 18 -15.97 35.58 26.11
C ASN A 18 -16.23 34.62 27.28
N THR A 19 -16.74 33.40 27.02
CA THR A 19 -16.96 32.46 28.12
C THR A 19 -15.77 31.49 28.28
N PRO A 20 -15.46 31.01 29.50
CA PRO A 20 -14.42 30.00 29.73
C PRO A 20 -14.56 28.72 28.90
N ARG A 21 -15.77 28.43 28.46
CA ARG A 21 -16.10 27.28 27.60
C ARG A 21 -15.60 27.47 26.18
N GLN A 22 -15.54 28.68 25.69
CA GLN A 22 -15.03 29.06 24.38
C GLN A 22 -13.51 29.02 24.34
N GLU A 23 -12.86 29.50 25.38
CA GLU A 23 -11.39 29.39 25.47
C GLU A 23 -10.93 27.94 25.48
N GLN A 24 -11.64 27.07 26.21
CA GLN A 24 -11.36 25.63 26.21
C GLN A 24 -11.61 24.99 24.84
N TYR A 25 -12.61 25.41 24.10
CA TYR A 25 -12.86 24.92 22.76
C TYR A 25 -11.78 25.38 21.78
N LEU A 26 -11.36 26.64 21.84
CA LEU A 26 -10.27 27.18 21.03
C LEU A 26 -8.95 26.42 21.27
N GLN A 27 -8.60 26.19 22.53
CA GLN A 27 -7.41 25.40 22.89
C GLN A 27 -7.48 23.98 22.32
N LYS A 28 -8.65 23.33 22.37
CA LYS A 28 -8.85 22.02 21.78
C LYS A 28 -8.78 22.05 20.24
N LEU A 29 -9.29 23.10 19.61
CA LEU A 29 -9.22 23.29 18.16
C LEU A 29 -7.76 23.50 17.70
N GLU A 30 -7.00 24.35 18.38
CA GLU A 30 -5.58 24.53 18.11
C GLU A 30 -4.79 23.22 18.23
N ARG A 31 -5.05 22.46 19.30
CA ARG A 31 -4.46 21.15 19.49
C ARG A 31 -4.88 20.16 18.40
N GLN A 32 -6.14 20.17 17.96
CA GLN A 32 -6.62 19.36 16.86
C GLN A 32 -5.90 19.72 15.56
N LEU A 33 -5.75 20.98 15.24
CA LEU A 33 -5.03 21.45 14.06
C LEU A 33 -3.56 21.02 14.09
N SER A 34 -2.91 21.11 15.26
CA SER A 34 -1.54 20.61 15.45
C SER A 34 -1.44 19.08 15.23
N LEU A 35 -2.41 18.29 15.72
CA LEU A 35 -2.49 16.85 15.45
C LEU A 35 -2.66 16.55 13.95
N GLU A 36 -3.42 17.36 13.26
CA GLU A 36 -3.64 17.21 11.82
C GLU A 36 -2.39 17.58 11.00
N GLU A 37 -1.62 18.57 11.44
CA GLU A 37 -0.29 18.84 10.87
C GLU A 37 0.68 17.67 11.10
N GLU A 38 0.67 17.08 12.29
CA GLU A 38 1.45 15.87 12.58
C GLU A 38 1.06 14.69 11.68
N MET A 39 -0.23 14.49 11.39
CA MET A 39 -0.70 13.48 10.44
C MET A 39 -0.07 13.68 9.05
N HIS A 40 0.11 14.93 8.67
CA HIS A 40 0.75 15.31 7.41
C HIS A 40 2.25 15.00 7.42
N VAL A 41 2.95 15.40 8.48
CA VAL A 41 4.38 15.12 8.65
C VAL A 41 4.66 13.62 8.68
N ASP A 42 3.89 12.85 9.43
CA ASP A 42 4.00 11.39 9.48
C ASP A 42 3.72 10.72 8.12
N GLY A 43 2.78 11.26 7.37
CA GLY A 43 2.49 10.83 6.01
C GLY A 43 3.66 11.09 5.07
N LYS A 44 4.30 12.26 5.19
CA LYS A 44 5.49 12.65 4.43
C LYS A 44 6.67 11.72 4.72
N ILE A 45 6.97 11.46 5.99
CA ILE A 45 8.05 10.54 6.40
C ILE A 45 7.80 9.13 5.83
N ARG A 46 6.57 8.63 5.89
CA ARG A 46 6.22 7.33 5.32
C ARG A 46 6.45 7.31 3.82
N TYR A 47 5.98 8.32 3.09
CA TYR A 47 6.15 8.43 1.64
C TYR A 47 7.62 8.47 1.24
N GLN A 48 8.43 9.28 1.92
CA GLN A 48 9.87 9.36 1.71
C GLN A 48 10.54 7.99 1.91
N THR A 49 10.24 7.31 3.02
CA THR A 49 10.79 5.98 3.31
C THR A 49 10.43 4.95 2.23
N GLU A 50 9.20 4.95 1.73
CA GLU A 50 8.77 4.05 0.64
C GLU A 50 9.45 4.38 -0.69
N LYS A 51 9.63 5.67 -0.98
CA LYS A 51 10.35 6.17 -2.16
C LYS A 51 11.81 5.74 -2.12
N ASP A 52 12.52 5.99 -1.00
CA ASP A 52 13.94 5.68 -0.85
C ASP A 52 14.20 4.17 -0.99
N LYS A 53 13.34 3.34 -0.42
CA LYS A 53 13.39 1.88 -0.62
C LYS A 53 13.17 1.45 -2.08
N ALA A 54 12.33 2.17 -2.83
CA ALA A 54 12.11 1.88 -4.24
C ALA A 54 13.32 2.30 -5.09
N ILE A 55 13.90 3.45 -4.79
CA ILE A 55 15.12 3.98 -5.41
C ILE A 55 16.30 3.04 -5.16
N GLU A 56 16.57 2.70 -3.90
CA GLU A 56 17.64 1.78 -3.49
C GLU A 56 17.58 0.44 -4.25
N LYS A 57 16.37 -0.05 -4.51
CA LYS A 57 16.14 -1.28 -5.29
C LYS A 57 16.16 -1.07 -6.80
N GLY A 58 16.44 0.13 -7.30
CA GLY A 58 16.41 0.47 -8.73
C GLY A 58 15.04 0.22 -9.37
N ARG A 59 13.98 0.56 -8.67
CA ARG A 59 12.58 0.38 -9.09
C ARG A 59 11.83 1.71 -9.16
N GLU A 60 12.44 2.74 -9.70
CA GLU A 60 11.85 4.08 -9.75
C GLU A 60 10.55 4.11 -10.57
N GLY A 61 10.45 3.32 -11.64
CA GLY A 61 9.25 3.19 -12.44
C GLY A 61 7.99 2.71 -11.67
N VAL A 62 8.14 2.11 -10.47
CA VAL A 62 6.99 1.73 -9.63
C VAL A 62 6.54 2.82 -8.67
N THR A 63 7.32 3.89 -8.49
CA THR A 63 6.92 5.06 -7.69
C THR A 63 5.71 5.75 -8.32
N LYS A 64 5.01 6.58 -7.55
CA LYS A 64 3.85 7.30 -8.09
C LYS A 64 4.24 8.23 -9.23
N TYR A 65 5.30 9.00 -9.06
CA TYR A 65 5.81 9.89 -10.12
C TYR A 65 6.37 9.10 -11.30
N GLY A 66 7.06 7.98 -11.07
CA GLY A 66 7.54 7.11 -12.15
C GLY A 66 6.40 6.56 -13.01
N ARG A 67 5.31 6.11 -12.39
CA ARG A 67 4.09 5.67 -13.12
C ARG A 67 3.43 6.80 -13.92
N TYR A 68 3.46 8.02 -13.39
CA TYR A 68 2.94 9.17 -14.12
C TYR A 68 3.81 9.50 -15.34
N LEU A 69 5.14 9.51 -15.19
CA LEU A 69 6.08 9.70 -16.30
C LEU A 69 5.90 8.61 -17.37
N LEU A 70 5.76 7.35 -16.95
CA LEU A 70 5.46 6.27 -17.89
C LEU A 70 4.19 6.57 -18.68
N LYS A 71 3.07 6.85 -18.00
CA LYS A 71 1.78 7.09 -18.65
C LYS A 71 1.81 8.26 -19.63
N SER A 72 2.52 9.33 -19.33
CA SER A 72 2.57 10.53 -20.16
C SER A 72 3.50 10.43 -21.37
N HIS A 73 4.47 9.48 -21.36
CA HIS A 73 5.49 9.40 -22.40
C HIS A 73 5.44 8.12 -23.25
N ILE A 74 4.55 7.14 -22.92
CA ILE A 74 4.39 5.93 -23.73
C ILE A 74 3.94 6.28 -25.14
N GLU A 75 2.88 7.05 -25.31
CA GLU A 75 2.32 7.40 -26.62
C GLU A 75 3.31 8.17 -27.51
N PRO A 76 3.97 9.25 -27.04
CA PRO A 76 4.99 9.93 -27.85
C PRO A 76 6.13 9.02 -28.29
N LEU A 77 6.65 8.19 -27.39
CA LEU A 77 7.75 7.28 -27.74
C LEU A 77 7.28 6.15 -28.67
N SER A 78 6.07 5.63 -28.47
CA SER A 78 5.48 4.61 -29.35
C SER A 78 5.35 5.11 -30.79
N LYS A 79 4.83 6.32 -30.95
CA LYS A 79 4.74 6.98 -32.28
C LYS A 79 6.12 7.17 -32.93
N ALA A 80 7.11 7.63 -32.15
CA ALA A 80 8.45 7.80 -32.68
C ALA A 80 9.09 6.46 -33.10
N ILE A 81 8.86 5.36 -32.34
CA ILE A 81 9.31 4.03 -32.73
C ILE A 81 8.61 3.58 -34.02
N GLN A 82 7.33 3.83 -34.16
CA GLN A 82 6.56 3.48 -35.36
C GLN A 82 7.07 4.25 -36.57
N GLU A 83 7.24 5.57 -36.49
CA GLU A 83 7.77 6.41 -37.55
C GLU A 83 9.17 5.97 -38.03
N GLU A 84 10.07 5.66 -37.08
CA GLU A 84 11.40 5.14 -37.42
C GLU A 84 11.34 3.76 -38.11
N MET A 85 10.36 2.94 -37.75
CA MET A 85 10.16 1.62 -38.41
C MET A 85 9.55 1.74 -39.81
N GLU A 86 8.72 2.75 -40.07
CA GLU A 86 8.13 3.02 -41.38
C GLU A 86 9.14 3.68 -42.31
N ASN A 87 10.01 4.56 -41.79
CA ASN A 87 11.06 5.26 -42.52
C ASN A 87 12.30 4.39 -42.81
N LYS A 88 12.15 3.14 -43.17
CA LYS A 88 13.22 2.16 -43.41
C LYS A 88 14.44 2.77 -44.06
N ARG A 89 15.44 3.17 -43.29
CA ARG A 89 16.77 3.53 -43.79
C ARG A 89 17.57 2.25 -44.03
N VAL A 90 17.91 1.98 -45.26
CA VAL A 90 18.87 0.94 -45.63
C VAL A 90 20.28 1.41 -45.20
N GLY A 91 20.84 0.81 -44.14
CA GLY A 91 22.18 1.16 -43.67
C GLY A 91 22.57 0.57 -42.31
N ARG A 92 23.67 1.00 -41.72
CA ARG A 92 24.16 0.62 -40.40
C ARG A 92 23.12 0.98 -39.30
N GLY A 93 22.41 0.01 -38.78
CA GLY A 93 21.34 0.17 -37.80
C GLY A 93 20.26 -0.91 -37.96
N VAL A 94 20.33 -1.70 -39.01
CA VAL A 94 19.37 -2.77 -39.36
C VAL A 94 19.12 -3.78 -38.23
N THR A 95 20.11 -4.01 -37.36
CA THR A 95 20.02 -4.96 -36.27
C THR A 95 18.94 -4.57 -35.25
N ALA A 96 18.86 -3.29 -34.87
CA ALA A 96 17.85 -2.80 -33.92
C ALA A 96 16.43 -2.96 -34.50
N HIS A 97 16.25 -2.60 -35.78
CA HIS A 97 14.97 -2.74 -36.50
C HIS A 97 14.52 -4.20 -36.59
N LYS A 98 15.44 -5.15 -36.83
CA LYS A 98 15.15 -6.58 -36.88
C LYS A 98 14.48 -7.05 -35.59
N TYR A 99 14.99 -6.69 -34.44
CA TYR A 99 14.43 -7.12 -33.13
C TYR A 99 13.12 -6.42 -32.78
N ILE A 100 12.95 -5.15 -33.18
CA ILE A 100 11.67 -4.46 -33.03
C ILE A 100 10.62 -5.10 -33.95
N LEU A 101 10.99 -5.48 -35.18
CA LEU A 101 10.10 -6.19 -36.10
C LEU A 101 9.71 -7.58 -35.60
N GLN A 102 10.62 -8.33 -35.00
CA GLN A 102 10.29 -9.59 -34.33
C GLN A 102 9.25 -9.39 -33.20
N ALA A 103 9.33 -8.25 -32.53
CA ALA A 103 8.30 -7.89 -31.55
C ALA A 103 6.98 -7.47 -32.21
N LYS A 104 6.96 -6.94 -33.45
CA LYS A 104 5.77 -6.47 -34.17
C LYS A 104 4.82 -7.61 -34.59
N ASP A 105 5.33 -8.77 -34.90
CA ASP A 105 4.50 -9.92 -35.31
C ASP A 105 3.58 -10.43 -34.20
N MET A 106 3.65 -9.83 -33.00
CA MET A 106 2.94 -10.23 -31.77
C MET A 106 1.70 -9.41 -31.45
N GLY A 107 1.18 -8.53 -32.33
CA GLY A 107 -0.11 -7.84 -32.15
C GLY A 107 -0.08 -6.31 -32.18
N ARG A 108 -1.27 -5.70 -32.12
CA ARG A 108 -1.53 -4.26 -32.37
C ARG A 108 -0.83 -3.28 -31.43
N GLU A 109 -0.42 -3.71 -30.22
CA GLU A 109 0.12 -2.85 -29.17
C GLU A 109 1.66 -2.97 -29.01
N THR A 110 2.35 -3.51 -29.98
CA THR A 110 3.78 -3.83 -29.85
C THR A 110 4.64 -2.62 -29.60
N TYR A 111 4.38 -1.51 -30.31
CA TYR A 111 5.18 -0.30 -30.13
C TYR A 111 4.96 0.33 -28.77
N ASP A 112 3.73 0.27 -28.22
CA ASP A 112 3.41 0.71 -26.86
C ASP A 112 4.15 -0.11 -25.82
N VAL A 113 4.22 -1.41 -26.00
CA VAL A 113 4.95 -2.33 -25.10
C VAL A 113 6.45 -2.06 -25.15
N VAL A 114 7.04 -1.91 -26.32
CA VAL A 114 8.46 -1.56 -26.48
C VAL A 114 8.75 -0.20 -25.86
N ALA A 115 7.90 0.80 -26.09
CA ALA A 115 8.01 2.12 -25.48
C ALA A 115 7.92 2.04 -23.94
N TYR A 116 6.93 1.33 -23.41
CA TYR A 116 6.78 1.12 -21.97
C TYR A 116 8.01 0.46 -21.33
N LEU A 117 8.51 -0.64 -21.91
CA LEU A 117 9.66 -1.35 -21.39
C LEU A 117 10.94 -0.48 -21.45
N THR A 118 11.11 0.27 -22.53
CA THR A 118 12.22 1.21 -22.68
C THR A 118 12.17 2.32 -21.63
N LEU A 119 11.03 3.01 -21.51
CA LEU A 119 10.83 4.08 -20.52
C LEU A 119 11.05 3.58 -19.10
N LYS A 120 10.51 2.41 -18.76
CA LYS A 120 10.71 1.80 -17.44
C LYS A 120 12.17 1.54 -17.15
N CYS A 121 12.90 0.94 -18.09
CA CYS A 121 14.32 0.68 -17.92
C CYS A 121 15.15 1.96 -17.85
N VAL A 122 14.79 3.00 -18.59
CA VAL A 122 15.43 4.32 -18.55
C VAL A 122 15.22 4.97 -17.19
N LEU A 123 13.98 5.02 -16.67
CA LEU A 123 13.67 5.57 -15.35
C LEU A 123 14.43 4.84 -14.25
N ASP A 124 14.39 3.50 -14.27
CA ASP A 124 15.14 2.68 -13.30
C ASP A 124 16.69 2.87 -13.40
N SER A 125 17.20 3.29 -14.56
CA SER A 125 18.64 3.48 -14.81
C SER A 125 19.12 4.87 -14.40
N ILE A 126 18.29 5.89 -14.54
CA ILE A 126 18.58 7.27 -14.15
C ILE A 126 18.95 7.33 -12.66
N THR A 127 18.15 6.68 -11.80
CA THR A 127 18.34 6.70 -10.35
C THR A 127 19.62 6.02 -9.91
N LEU A 128 19.99 4.93 -10.61
CA LEU A 128 21.19 4.16 -10.29
C LEU A 128 22.45 4.73 -10.96
N SER A 129 22.35 5.85 -11.66
CA SER A 129 23.45 6.43 -12.47
C SER A 129 24.17 5.34 -13.27
N GLN A 130 23.43 4.55 -14.04
CA GLN A 130 23.99 3.42 -14.79
C GLN A 130 24.69 3.88 -16.05
N SER A 131 25.80 3.17 -16.42
CA SER A 131 26.42 3.39 -17.73
C SER A 131 25.45 3.04 -18.85
N LEU A 132 25.55 3.75 -19.98
CA LEU A 132 24.71 3.51 -21.17
C LEU A 132 24.75 2.04 -21.59
N GLN A 133 25.91 1.39 -21.55
CA GLN A 133 26.05 -0.01 -21.92
C GLN A 133 25.23 -0.93 -21.02
N LYS A 134 25.23 -0.68 -19.69
CA LYS A 134 24.46 -1.46 -18.71
C LYS A 134 22.97 -1.21 -18.86
N ALA A 135 22.56 0.04 -19.03
CA ALA A 135 21.17 0.44 -19.27
C ALA A 135 20.66 -0.15 -20.59
N ALA A 136 21.45 -0.07 -21.67
CA ALA A 136 21.10 -0.60 -22.98
C ALA A 136 20.95 -2.11 -22.97
N ASN A 137 21.86 -2.84 -22.33
CA ASN A 137 21.72 -4.29 -22.17
C ASN A 137 20.45 -4.65 -21.37
N ARG A 138 20.12 -3.86 -20.37
CA ARG A 138 18.86 -4.04 -19.59
C ARG A 138 17.64 -3.86 -20.47
N VAL A 139 17.58 -2.81 -21.30
CA VAL A 139 16.47 -2.59 -22.26
C VAL A 139 16.35 -3.76 -23.23
N GLY A 140 17.45 -4.13 -23.91
CA GLY A 140 17.46 -5.21 -24.88
C GLY A 140 17.06 -6.55 -24.27
N SER A 141 17.57 -6.89 -23.09
CA SER A 141 17.20 -8.13 -22.39
C SER A 141 15.74 -8.15 -21.92
N THR A 142 15.18 -6.99 -21.54
CA THR A 142 13.78 -6.92 -21.11
C THR A 142 12.83 -7.09 -22.30
N ILE A 143 13.18 -6.56 -23.46
CA ILE A 143 12.42 -6.74 -24.70
C ILE A 143 12.52 -8.19 -25.18
N GLU A 144 13.71 -8.78 -25.18
CA GLU A 144 13.87 -10.20 -25.49
C GLU A 144 13.01 -11.11 -24.60
N ASP A 145 12.98 -10.83 -23.29
CA ASP A 145 12.16 -11.59 -22.34
C ASP A 145 10.67 -11.48 -22.68
N GLU A 146 10.19 -10.31 -23.09
CA GLU A 146 8.80 -10.10 -23.49
C GLU A 146 8.46 -10.88 -24.77
N VAL A 147 9.33 -10.80 -25.78
CA VAL A 147 9.19 -11.55 -27.03
C VAL A 147 9.12 -13.06 -26.75
N ARG A 148 10.02 -13.55 -25.92
CA ARG A 148 10.08 -14.96 -25.53
C ARG A 148 8.84 -15.40 -24.75
N ILE A 149 8.34 -14.60 -23.82
CA ILE A 149 7.15 -14.93 -23.03
C ILE A 149 5.91 -14.97 -23.92
N ARG A 150 5.79 -14.08 -24.89
CA ARG A 150 4.70 -14.10 -25.88
C ARG A 150 4.75 -15.32 -26.77
N SER A 151 5.92 -15.68 -27.27
CA SER A 151 6.11 -16.93 -28.03
C SER A 151 5.69 -18.16 -27.20
N PHE A 152 5.92 -18.16 -25.90
CA PHE A 152 5.42 -19.20 -25.00
C PHE A 152 3.89 -19.21 -24.88
N GLU A 153 3.27 -18.04 -24.75
CA GLU A 153 1.82 -17.90 -24.72
C GLU A 153 1.16 -18.45 -25.99
N GLU A 154 1.73 -18.14 -27.14
CA GLU A 154 1.22 -18.61 -28.44
C GLU A 154 1.36 -20.12 -28.64
N GLN A 155 2.49 -20.69 -28.26
CA GLN A 155 2.80 -22.11 -28.48
C GLN A 155 2.13 -23.03 -27.46
N ILE A 156 2.03 -22.62 -26.16
CA ILE A 156 1.45 -23.48 -25.11
C ILE A 156 0.57 -22.63 -24.16
N ARG A 157 -0.49 -22.06 -24.70
CA ARG A 157 -1.42 -21.18 -23.98
C ARG A 157 -1.98 -21.75 -22.66
N PRO A 158 -2.40 -23.04 -22.57
CA PRO A 158 -2.93 -23.60 -21.33
C PRO A 158 -1.92 -23.59 -20.16
N LEU A 159 -0.67 -23.93 -20.46
CA LEU A 159 0.40 -23.93 -19.46
C LEU A 159 0.76 -22.50 -19.06
N TYR A 160 0.83 -21.56 -20.01
CA TYR A 160 1.07 -20.15 -19.76
C TYR A 160 -0.01 -19.55 -18.82
N GLU A 161 -1.30 -19.77 -19.09
CA GLU A 161 -2.38 -19.25 -18.25
C GLU A 161 -2.35 -19.83 -16.83
N THR A 162 -2.02 -21.12 -16.70
CA THR A 162 -1.83 -21.74 -15.38
C THR A 162 -0.69 -21.09 -14.59
N LEU A 163 0.44 -20.87 -15.26
CA LEU A 163 1.60 -20.20 -14.64
C LEU A 163 1.31 -18.75 -14.29
N LYS A 164 0.62 -18.03 -15.17
CA LYS A 164 0.19 -16.65 -14.96
C LYS A 164 -0.67 -16.53 -13.70
N LYS A 165 -1.66 -17.40 -13.52
CA LYS A 165 -2.49 -17.47 -12.29
C LYS A 165 -1.65 -17.75 -11.04
N ASN A 166 -0.76 -18.74 -11.10
CA ASN A 166 0.09 -19.10 -9.96
C ASN A 166 1.07 -17.99 -9.57
N LEU A 167 1.55 -17.22 -10.55
CA LEU A 167 2.50 -16.13 -10.35
C LEU A 167 1.84 -14.78 -10.05
N GLN A 168 0.51 -14.66 -10.07
CA GLN A 168 -0.19 -13.41 -9.77
C GLN A 168 0.18 -12.84 -8.41
N LYS A 169 0.33 -13.69 -7.39
CA LYS A 169 0.67 -13.29 -6.01
C LYS A 169 2.12 -12.86 -5.85
N SER A 170 3.00 -13.20 -6.77
CA SER A 170 4.40 -12.79 -6.70
C SER A 170 4.56 -11.33 -7.13
N THR A 171 5.22 -10.52 -6.31
CA THR A 171 5.56 -9.13 -6.63
C THR A 171 6.91 -9.00 -7.35
N SER A 172 7.71 -10.06 -7.39
CA SER A 172 9.04 -10.06 -8.00
C SER A 172 8.99 -10.38 -9.50
N TYR A 173 9.23 -9.39 -10.35
CA TYR A 173 9.33 -9.58 -11.80
C TYR A 173 10.44 -10.58 -12.17
N THR A 174 11.61 -10.48 -11.52
CA THR A 174 12.73 -11.41 -11.75
C THR A 174 12.34 -12.85 -11.44
N HIS A 175 11.62 -13.08 -10.33
CA HIS A 175 11.12 -14.42 -10.00
C HIS A 175 10.15 -14.94 -11.06
N LYS A 176 9.18 -14.12 -11.47
CA LYS A 176 8.22 -14.50 -12.53
C LYS A 176 8.93 -14.93 -13.81
N ARG A 177 9.91 -14.13 -14.25
CA ARG A 177 10.72 -14.40 -15.44
C ARG A 177 11.47 -15.72 -15.34
N VAL A 178 12.16 -15.96 -14.23
CA VAL A 178 12.93 -17.19 -14.01
C VAL A 178 12.02 -18.42 -14.04
N VAL A 179 10.86 -18.34 -13.38
CA VAL A 179 9.89 -19.46 -13.36
C VAL A 179 9.31 -19.72 -14.76
N MET A 180 8.91 -18.68 -15.48
CA MET A 180 8.40 -18.84 -16.86
C MET A 180 9.46 -19.45 -17.77
N ASN A 181 10.68 -18.93 -17.78
CA ASN A 181 11.78 -19.46 -18.58
C ASN A 181 12.10 -20.94 -18.26
N HIS A 182 12.07 -21.30 -16.99
CA HIS A 182 12.28 -22.68 -16.58
C HIS A 182 11.16 -23.61 -17.09
N CYS A 183 9.89 -23.16 -17.00
CA CYS A 183 8.77 -23.95 -17.49
C CYS A 183 8.76 -24.08 -19.01
N MET A 184 9.13 -23.02 -19.74
CA MET A 184 9.34 -23.09 -21.20
C MET A 184 10.38 -24.16 -21.57
N SER A 185 11.54 -24.12 -20.92
CA SER A 185 12.61 -25.11 -21.17
C SER A 185 12.15 -26.54 -20.87
N LYS A 186 11.40 -26.75 -19.78
CA LYS A 186 10.83 -28.06 -19.45
C LYS A 186 9.78 -28.54 -20.46
N ALA A 187 9.03 -27.62 -21.03
CA ALA A 187 8.04 -27.92 -22.08
C ALA A 187 8.67 -28.20 -23.46
N GLY A 188 10.01 -28.21 -23.53
CA GLY A 188 10.75 -28.47 -24.75
C GLY A 188 10.84 -27.30 -25.72
N LEU A 189 10.38 -26.11 -25.34
CA LEU A 189 10.50 -24.88 -26.14
C LEU A 189 11.94 -24.40 -26.13
N LYS A 190 12.59 -24.41 -27.28
CA LYS A 190 13.94 -23.88 -27.49
C LYS A 190 13.83 -22.41 -27.82
N TRP A 191 14.57 -21.58 -27.06
CA TRP A 191 14.73 -20.15 -27.33
C TRP A 191 16.19 -19.87 -27.68
N GLU A 192 16.40 -19.30 -28.85
CA GLU A 192 17.71 -18.81 -29.26
C GLU A 192 17.89 -17.40 -28.69
N SER A 193 18.80 -17.27 -27.73
CA SER A 193 19.02 -15.98 -27.04
C SER A 193 19.71 -14.99 -27.97
N TRP A 194 19.23 -13.75 -27.93
CA TRP A 194 19.88 -12.68 -28.69
C TRP A 194 21.31 -12.44 -28.19
N GLY A 195 22.22 -12.09 -29.10
CA GLY A 195 23.60 -11.76 -28.77
C GLY A 195 23.71 -10.56 -27.83
N LEU A 196 24.72 -10.54 -26.95
CA LEU A 196 24.94 -9.42 -26.05
C LEU A 196 25.09 -8.09 -26.79
N ILE A 197 25.84 -8.11 -27.90
CA ILE A 197 26.09 -6.94 -28.76
C ILE A 197 24.77 -6.44 -29.36
N ASP A 198 23.92 -7.32 -29.82
CA ASP A 198 22.60 -7.00 -30.38
C ASP A 198 21.66 -6.36 -29.35
N LYS A 199 21.64 -6.90 -28.12
CA LYS A 199 20.88 -6.32 -27.00
C LYS A 199 21.35 -4.90 -26.67
N ILE A 200 22.67 -4.67 -26.65
CA ILE A 200 23.25 -3.35 -26.38
C ILE A 200 22.94 -2.39 -27.53
N HIS A 201 23.02 -2.84 -28.79
CA HIS A 201 22.69 -2.01 -29.94
C HIS A 201 21.22 -1.60 -29.94
N LEU A 202 20.30 -2.56 -29.75
CA LEU A 202 18.87 -2.29 -29.62
C LEU A 202 18.56 -1.31 -28.48
N GLY A 203 19.11 -1.59 -27.30
CA GLY A 203 18.89 -0.74 -26.13
C GLY A 203 19.47 0.66 -26.29
N THR A 204 20.67 0.80 -26.87
CA THR A 204 21.28 2.11 -27.16
C THR A 204 20.44 2.91 -28.13
N TYR A 205 19.94 2.27 -29.18
CA TYR A 205 19.05 2.89 -30.16
C TYR A 205 17.78 3.43 -29.50
N LEU A 206 17.09 2.59 -28.71
CA LEU A 206 15.85 2.96 -28.03
C LEU A 206 16.06 4.01 -26.95
N ILE A 207 17.17 3.98 -26.19
CA ILE A 207 17.50 5.02 -25.20
C ILE A 207 17.73 6.37 -25.89
N ARG A 208 18.44 6.40 -27.04
CA ARG A 208 18.64 7.64 -27.80
C ARG A 208 17.32 8.16 -28.37
N LEU A 209 16.48 7.30 -28.89
CA LEU A 209 15.17 7.67 -29.36
C LEU A 209 14.28 8.22 -28.21
N CYS A 210 14.32 7.57 -27.05
CA CYS A 210 13.66 8.03 -25.84
C CYS A 210 14.18 9.42 -25.41
N GLN A 211 15.50 9.64 -25.40
CA GLN A 211 16.10 10.94 -25.11
C GLN A 211 15.56 12.04 -26.04
N ASN A 212 15.59 11.78 -27.35
CA ASN A 212 15.20 12.76 -28.36
C ASN A 212 13.71 13.09 -28.34
N THR A 213 12.86 12.09 -28.07
CA THR A 213 11.42 12.22 -28.12
C THR A 213 10.83 12.77 -26.83
N THR A 214 11.35 12.33 -25.67
CA THR A 214 10.74 12.62 -24.38
C THR A 214 11.47 13.67 -23.56
N GLY A 215 12.76 13.88 -23.82
CA GLY A 215 13.62 14.76 -23.03
C GLY A 215 13.80 14.34 -21.57
N LEU A 216 13.41 13.10 -21.18
CA LEU A 216 13.49 12.61 -19.81
C LEU A 216 14.91 12.38 -19.33
N CYS A 217 15.77 11.90 -20.21
CA CYS A 217 17.16 11.58 -19.89
C CYS A 217 18.14 12.28 -20.83
N SER A 218 19.38 12.40 -20.37
CA SER A 218 20.54 12.86 -21.12
C SER A 218 21.66 11.84 -21.03
N LEU A 219 22.47 11.77 -22.07
CA LEU A 219 23.66 10.92 -22.13
C LEU A 219 24.88 11.76 -21.80
N VAL A 220 25.45 11.53 -20.62
CA VAL A 220 26.57 12.33 -20.08
C VAL A 220 27.87 11.50 -20.07
N THR A 221 28.93 12.02 -20.64
CA THR A 221 30.25 11.39 -20.63
C THR A 221 30.97 11.76 -19.33
N LYS A 222 31.37 10.77 -18.53
CA LYS A 222 32.19 10.99 -17.32
C LYS A 222 33.56 10.40 -17.48
N ARG A 223 34.60 11.21 -17.24
CA ARG A 223 36.00 10.75 -17.30
C ARG A 223 36.36 10.11 -15.96
N LEU A 224 36.49 8.79 -15.92
CA LEU A 224 36.89 8.04 -14.72
C LEU A 224 38.39 7.83 -14.63
N ALA A 225 39.11 7.67 -15.80
CA ALA A 225 40.53 7.51 -15.88
C ALA A 225 41.03 7.99 -17.27
N LYS A 226 42.38 8.03 -17.46
CA LYS A 226 43.03 8.60 -18.66
C LYS A 226 42.48 8.00 -19.99
N ASN A 227 42.04 6.74 -19.97
CA ASN A 227 41.50 6.03 -21.15
C ASN A 227 40.13 5.42 -20.92
N ASN A 228 39.41 5.86 -19.87
CA ASN A 228 38.07 5.31 -19.53
C ASN A 228 37.07 6.47 -19.38
N THR A 229 36.26 6.65 -20.41
CA THR A 229 35.24 7.71 -20.50
C THR A 229 33.85 7.10 -20.76
N PRO A 230 33.26 6.36 -19.81
CA PRO A 230 31.93 5.79 -20.00
C PRO A 230 30.87 6.88 -20.12
N ILE A 231 29.84 6.57 -20.90
CA ILE A 231 28.63 7.38 -21.02
C ILE A 231 27.63 6.87 -19.99
N TYR A 232 26.99 7.81 -19.26
CA TYR A 232 25.95 7.52 -18.27
C TYR A 232 24.58 8.03 -18.72
N VAL A 233 23.54 7.37 -18.26
CA VAL A 233 22.15 7.80 -18.46
C VAL A 233 21.73 8.58 -17.20
N GLU A 234 21.47 9.87 -17.35
CA GLU A 234 21.10 10.77 -16.26
C GLU A 234 19.77 11.47 -16.56
N ALA A 235 19.06 11.89 -15.52
CA ALA A 235 17.87 12.71 -15.68
C ALA A 235 18.24 14.11 -16.19
N THR A 236 17.40 14.67 -17.06
CA THR A 236 17.56 16.08 -17.43
C THR A 236 17.18 17.00 -16.27
N ALA A 237 17.70 18.23 -16.25
CA ALA A 237 17.36 19.21 -15.21
C ALA A 237 15.84 19.47 -15.12
N ASN A 238 15.14 19.45 -16.25
CA ASN A 238 13.70 19.61 -16.29
C ASN A 238 12.98 18.41 -15.65
N THR A 239 13.46 17.19 -15.91
CA THR A 239 12.92 15.97 -15.30
C THR A 239 13.13 15.99 -13.79
N ILE A 240 14.31 16.39 -13.31
CA ILE A 240 14.61 16.51 -11.87
C ILE A 240 13.65 17.51 -11.22
N LYS A 241 13.52 18.72 -11.75
CA LYS A 241 12.59 19.74 -11.22
C LYS A 241 11.15 19.24 -11.19
N TRP A 242 10.73 18.57 -12.25
CA TRP A 242 9.38 18.02 -12.32
C TRP A 242 9.15 16.92 -11.26
N ILE A 243 10.12 16.01 -11.07
CA ILE A 243 10.08 14.97 -10.04
C ILE A 243 10.02 15.59 -8.64
N GLU A 244 10.81 16.63 -8.36
CA GLU A 244 10.80 17.35 -7.09
C GLU A 244 9.44 17.99 -6.82
N GLN A 245 8.86 18.68 -7.80
CA GLN A 245 7.53 19.29 -7.67
C GLN A 245 6.45 18.23 -7.43
N LYS A 246 6.49 17.11 -8.15
CA LYS A 246 5.53 16.00 -7.94
C LYS A 246 5.72 15.31 -6.60
N ASN A 247 6.94 15.08 -6.16
CA ASN A 247 7.21 14.54 -4.83
C ASN A 247 6.64 15.44 -3.73
N ASN A 248 6.87 16.74 -3.80
CA ASN A 248 6.30 17.69 -2.84
C ASN A 248 4.77 17.63 -2.82
N THR A 249 4.12 17.54 -3.99
CA THR A 249 2.67 17.37 -4.09
C THR A 249 2.21 16.03 -3.48
N GLU A 250 2.88 14.93 -3.81
CA GLU A 250 2.52 13.59 -3.30
C GLU A 250 2.77 13.44 -1.80
N GLU A 251 3.78 14.11 -1.25
CA GLU A 251 4.02 14.18 0.19
C GLU A 251 2.84 14.82 0.92
N VAL A 252 2.28 15.89 0.37
CA VAL A 252 1.08 16.58 0.89
C VAL A 252 -0.17 15.70 0.79
N LEU A 253 -0.29 14.87 -0.23
CA LEU A 253 -1.48 14.07 -0.52
C LEU A 253 -1.57 12.71 0.21
N ASN A 254 -0.60 12.36 1.08
CA ASN A 254 -0.55 11.06 1.76
C ASN A 254 -0.46 11.17 3.28
N PRO A 255 -1.37 11.88 3.96
CA PRO A 255 -1.36 11.98 5.41
C PRO A 255 -1.60 10.62 6.07
N LYS A 256 -1.17 10.48 7.32
CA LYS A 256 -1.48 9.35 8.19
C LYS A 256 -2.61 9.75 9.12
N TYR A 257 -3.80 9.33 8.80
CA TYR A 257 -5.00 9.74 9.52
C TYR A 257 -5.07 9.17 10.94
N TYR A 258 -5.33 10.04 11.91
CA TYR A 258 -5.58 9.74 13.33
C TYR A 258 -7.05 10.03 13.70
N PRO A 259 -7.53 9.53 14.87
CA PRO A 259 -8.75 10.04 15.48
C PRO A 259 -8.65 11.55 15.74
N THR A 260 -9.79 12.23 15.78
CA THR A 260 -9.86 13.65 16.17
C THR A 260 -10.21 13.76 17.66
N ILE A 261 -9.83 14.86 18.31
CA ILE A 261 -10.11 15.13 19.73
C ILE A 261 -11.31 16.07 19.93
N ILE A 262 -11.82 16.61 18.82
CA ILE A 262 -13.08 17.35 18.72
C ILE A 262 -13.94 16.69 17.66
N PRO A 263 -15.28 16.91 17.66
CA PRO A 263 -16.16 16.33 16.64
C PRO A 263 -15.65 16.65 15.22
N PRO A 264 -15.60 15.67 14.32
CA PRO A 264 -15.23 15.91 12.93
C PRO A 264 -16.15 16.96 12.29
N ARG A 265 -15.66 17.67 11.29
CA ARG A 265 -16.51 18.54 10.47
C ARG A 265 -17.61 17.72 9.80
N ASP A 266 -18.82 18.26 9.85
CA ASP A 266 -19.95 17.65 9.16
C ASP A 266 -19.71 17.58 7.65
N TRP A 267 -20.05 16.46 7.06
CA TRP A 267 -20.17 16.33 5.62
C TRP A 267 -21.38 17.12 5.14
N ILE A 268 -21.14 18.10 4.30
CA ILE A 268 -22.19 18.95 3.69
C ILE A 268 -22.27 18.75 2.17
N ASN A 269 -21.22 18.16 1.60
CA ASN A 269 -21.13 17.72 0.20
C ASN A 269 -19.99 16.67 0.09
N PRO A 270 -19.80 16.01 -1.05
CA PRO A 270 -18.77 14.97 -1.20
C PRO A 270 -17.32 15.42 -0.97
N TYR A 271 -17.04 16.71 -0.95
CA TYR A 271 -15.68 17.27 -0.83
C TYR A 271 -15.41 17.98 0.50
N LYS A 272 -16.44 18.26 1.31
CA LYS A 272 -16.31 19.06 2.54
C LYS A 272 -16.85 18.30 3.73
N GLY A 273 -15.97 17.89 4.63
CA GLY A 273 -16.27 17.19 5.88
C GLY A 273 -15.06 16.44 6.43
N GLY A 274 -15.22 15.76 7.54
CA GLY A 274 -14.18 14.99 8.22
C GLY A 274 -13.19 15.86 8.99
N TYR A 275 -11.95 16.00 8.56
CA TYR A 275 -10.91 16.76 9.25
C TYR A 275 -11.06 18.27 9.11
N HIS A 276 -10.46 19.03 10.04
CA HIS A 276 -10.56 20.49 10.13
C HIS A 276 -9.54 21.19 9.23
N ASN A 277 -8.32 20.62 9.08
CA ASN A 277 -7.26 21.19 8.27
C ASN A 277 -7.47 20.90 6.78
N GLU A 278 -7.46 21.95 5.98
CA GLU A 278 -7.61 21.82 4.53
C GLU A 278 -6.41 21.14 3.85
N LEU A 279 -5.24 21.13 4.49
CA LEU A 279 -4.05 20.42 4.01
C LEU A 279 -4.23 18.89 4.01
N LEU A 280 -5.13 18.35 4.83
CA LEU A 280 -5.46 16.93 4.84
C LEU A 280 -6.39 16.51 3.70
N ARG A 281 -6.74 17.42 2.81
CA ARG A 281 -7.47 17.10 1.58
C ARG A 281 -6.51 16.57 0.52
N PRO A 282 -6.90 15.55 -0.20
CA PRO A 282 -8.23 15.32 -0.78
C PRO A 282 -9.01 14.18 -0.10
N LEU A 283 -9.48 14.36 1.12
CA LEU A 283 -10.46 13.44 1.68
C LEU A 283 -11.82 13.74 1.04
N THR A 284 -12.42 12.73 0.40
CA THR A 284 -13.78 12.81 -0.15
C THR A 284 -14.69 11.87 0.63
N LEU A 285 -15.98 12.20 0.72
CA LEU A 285 -16.94 11.33 1.39
C LEU A 285 -16.96 9.92 0.77
N LEU A 286 -16.92 9.86 -0.56
CA LEU A 286 -16.84 8.58 -1.27
C LEU A 286 -15.38 8.19 -1.53
N LYS A 287 -14.97 7.04 -1.01
CA LYS A 287 -13.65 6.44 -1.27
C LYS A 287 -13.62 5.79 -2.65
N THR A 288 -13.27 6.57 -3.67
CA THR A 288 -13.16 6.12 -5.06
C THR A 288 -12.02 6.83 -5.79
N ASN A 289 -11.47 6.17 -6.82
CA ASN A 289 -10.53 6.79 -7.76
C ASN A 289 -11.24 7.43 -8.97
N ASN A 290 -12.55 7.24 -9.08
CA ASN A 290 -13.35 7.79 -10.17
C ASN A 290 -13.86 9.19 -9.80
N GLN A 291 -13.16 10.22 -10.26
CA GLN A 291 -13.51 11.63 -10.00
C GLN A 291 -14.85 12.03 -10.62
N ASN A 292 -15.22 11.45 -11.77
CA ASN A 292 -16.50 11.72 -12.41
C ASN A 292 -17.66 11.30 -11.51
N HIS A 293 -17.52 10.15 -10.81
CA HIS A 293 -18.53 9.69 -9.86
C HIS A 293 -18.67 10.64 -8.67
N VAL A 294 -17.55 11.15 -8.14
CA VAL A 294 -17.60 12.13 -7.04
C VAL A 294 -18.24 13.43 -7.49
N SER A 295 -17.94 13.90 -8.70
CA SER A 295 -18.53 15.11 -9.28
C SER A 295 -20.04 14.97 -9.53
N GLU A 296 -20.50 13.80 -9.99
CA GLU A 296 -21.91 13.49 -10.17
C GLU A 296 -22.67 13.56 -8.83
N LEU A 297 -22.12 12.97 -7.78
CA LEU A 297 -22.69 13.05 -6.43
C LEU A 297 -22.70 14.49 -5.90
N ALA A 298 -21.69 15.29 -6.22
CA ALA A 298 -21.65 16.71 -5.83
C ALA A 298 -22.76 17.53 -6.47
N ASN A 299 -23.17 17.20 -7.70
CA ASN A 299 -24.28 17.85 -8.38
C ASN A 299 -25.66 17.47 -7.80
N ARG A 300 -25.71 16.40 -7.00
CA ARG A 300 -26.94 15.88 -6.36
C ARG A 300 -26.91 16.01 -4.84
N THR A 301 -26.16 16.97 -4.30
CA THR A 301 -25.95 17.15 -2.86
C THR A 301 -27.27 17.29 -2.10
N ASP A 302 -28.23 18.02 -2.63
CA ASP A 302 -29.53 18.27 -1.98
C ASP A 302 -30.37 17.00 -1.83
N GLU A 303 -30.25 16.03 -2.74
CA GLU A 303 -30.96 14.75 -2.69
C GLU A 303 -30.36 13.81 -1.62
N MET A 304 -29.13 14.06 -1.16
CA MET A 304 -28.36 13.19 -0.29
C MET A 304 -28.36 13.62 1.18
N LYS A 305 -29.22 14.55 1.58
CA LYS A 305 -29.24 15.10 2.95
C LYS A 305 -29.31 14.01 4.03
N SER A 306 -30.20 13.03 3.90
CA SER A 306 -30.34 11.95 4.87
C SER A 306 -29.09 11.08 5.00
N LEU A 307 -28.30 10.95 3.92
CA LEU A 307 -27.03 10.22 3.92
C LEU A 307 -25.96 11.02 4.68
N TYR A 308 -25.89 12.34 4.49
CA TYR A 308 -24.97 13.20 5.25
C TYR A 308 -25.33 13.19 6.73
N ASP A 309 -26.63 13.33 7.07
CA ASP A 309 -27.11 13.28 8.46
C ASP A 309 -26.71 11.95 9.13
N GLY A 310 -26.86 10.82 8.43
CA GLY A 310 -26.48 9.50 8.92
C GLY A 310 -24.98 9.35 9.18
N VAL A 311 -24.12 9.81 8.23
CA VAL A 311 -22.65 9.74 8.40
C VAL A 311 -22.19 10.69 9.51
N ASN A 312 -22.77 11.89 9.58
CA ASN A 312 -22.44 12.89 10.60
C ASN A 312 -22.84 12.40 11.99
N ALA A 313 -23.99 11.74 12.12
CA ALA A 313 -24.40 11.11 13.38
C ALA A 313 -23.43 10.02 13.84
N ILE A 314 -22.92 9.20 12.92
CA ILE A 314 -21.93 8.16 13.26
C ILE A 314 -20.61 8.80 13.69
N GLN A 315 -20.08 9.76 12.94
CA GLN A 315 -18.77 10.36 13.23
C GLN A 315 -18.79 11.31 14.45
N SER A 316 -19.96 11.82 14.85
CA SER A 316 -20.12 12.64 16.07
C SER A 316 -20.14 11.82 17.35
N THR A 317 -20.15 10.49 17.27
CA THR A 317 -20.10 9.62 18.45
C THR A 317 -18.75 9.78 19.16
N ALA A 318 -18.81 10.16 20.44
CA ALA A 318 -17.65 10.38 21.27
C ALA A 318 -17.15 9.07 21.89
N TRP A 319 -15.88 8.77 21.69
CA TRP A 319 -15.17 7.60 22.22
C TRP A 319 -14.07 8.04 23.17
N ARG A 320 -13.51 7.12 23.94
CA ARG A 320 -12.27 7.28 24.71
C ARG A 320 -11.51 5.95 24.77
N ILE A 321 -10.26 6.02 25.18
CA ILE A 321 -9.44 4.84 25.39
C ILE A 321 -9.82 4.14 26.70
N ASN A 322 -10.07 2.85 26.63
CA ASN A 322 -10.25 1.99 27.79
C ASN A 322 -8.86 1.72 28.42
N LYS A 323 -8.48 2.53 29.41
CA LYS A 323 -7.15 2.48 30.05
C LYS A 323 -6.88 1.13 30.72
N PRO A 324 -7.81 0.50 31.45
CA PRO A 324 -7.60 -0.85 32.03
C PRO A 324 -7.25 -1.90 30.97
N VAL A 325 -8.00 -1.91 29.84
CA VAL A 325 -7.73 -2.85 28.75
C VAL A 325 -6.38 -2.52 28.07
N LEU A 326 -6.01 -1.23 27.94
CA LEU A 326 -4.70 -0.86 27.40
C LEU A 326 -3.56 -1.40 28.26
N GLN A 327 -3.63 -1.25 29.58
CA GLN A 327 -2.61 -1.78 30.52
C GLN A 327 -2.45 -3.32 30.41
N VAL A 328 -3.57 -4.03 30.32
CA VAL A 328 -3.56 -5.48 30.13
C VAL A 328 -2.90 -5.84 28.78
N LEU A 329 -3.29 -5.16 27.70
CA LEU A 329 -2.73 -5.40 26.37
C LEU A 329 -1.23 -5.12 26.30
N GLU A 330 -0.76 -4.05 26.97
CA GLU A 330 0.67 -3.74 27.08
C GLU A 330 1.42 -4.84 27.81
N THR A 331 0.90 -5.27 28.95
CA THR A 331 1.51 -6.36 29.73
C THR A 331 1.61 -7.66 28.94
N ILE A 332 0.54 -8.04 28.21
CA ILE A 332 0.53 -9.21 27.34
C ILE A 332 1.57 -9.05 26.20
N TRP A 333 1.63 -7.86 25.60
CA TRP A 333 2.55 -7.56 24.51
C TRP A 333 4.02 -7.59 24.97
N GLU A 334 4.34 -6.98 26.11
CA GLU A 334 5.70 -6.93 26.66
C GLU A 334 6.18 -8.31 27.11
N ARG A 335 5.29 -9.13 27.69
CA ARG A 335 5.60 -10.51 28.07
C ARG A 335 5.62 -11.49 26.89
N GLY A 336 5.23 -11.07 25.71
CA GLY A 336 5.16 -11.91 24.51
C GLY A 336 4.14 -13.04 24.59
N LEU A 337 3.03 -12.84 25.33
CA LEU A 337 1.99 -13.85 25.49
C LEU A 337 1.10 -13.89 24.24
N GLU A 338 0.78 -15.10 23.77
CA GLU A 338 -0.08 -15.33 22.59
C GLU A 338 -1.57 -15.33 22.96
N ILE A 339 -2.00 -14.37 23.76
CA ILE A 339 -3.38 -14.23 24.23
C ILE A 339 -4.13 -13.21 23.34
N GLY A 340 -5.43 -13.33 23.20
CA GLY A 340 -6.28 -12.37 22.47
C GLY A 340 -5.96 -12.27 20.98
N LYS A 341 -5.48 -13.35 20.35
CA LYS A 341 -5.06 -13.39 18.93
C LYS A 341 -3.87 -12.50 18.59
N LEU A 342 -3.07 -12.13 19.59
CA LEU A 342 -1.79 -11.45 19.36
C LEU A 342 -0.83 -12.37 18.61
N PRO A 343 0.05 -11.83 17.78
CA PRO A 343 1.03 -12.64 17.07
C PRO A 343 2.14 -13.09 18.00
N PRO A 344 2.73 -14.31 17.79
CA PRO A 344 3.88 -14.77 18.55
C PRO A 344 5.05 -13.79 18.46
N PRO A 345 5.86 -13.65 19.52
CA PRO A 345 7.00 -12.72 19.56
C PRO A 345 8.12 -13.16 18.61
N GLU A 346 8.28 -14.45 18.39
CA GLU A 346 9.35 -15.01 17.58
C GLU A 346 8.87 -15.49 16.20
N ASN A 347 9.82 -15.61 15.29
CA ASN A 347 9.58 -16.23 13.99
C ASN A 347 9.66 -17.75 14.13
N LYS A 348 8.79 -18.44 13.40
CA LYS A 348 8.89 -19.88 13.27
C LYS A 348 10.21 -20.25 12.58
N GLN A 349 10.94 -21.22 13.14
CA GLN A 349 12.19 -21.71 12.58
C GLN A 349 11.95 -22.40 11.23
N LEU A 350 12.91 -22.23 10.32
CA LEU A 350 12.90 -22.95 9.05
C LEU A 350 13.13 -24.43 9.29
N PRO A 351 12.53 -25.30 8.47
CA PRO A 351 12.85 -26.72 8.54
C PRO A 351 14.33 -26.92 8.26
N PRO A 352 15.00 -27.88 8.95
CA PRO A 352 16.40 -28.16 8.72
C PRO A 352 16.64 -28.49 7.25
N MET A 353 17.74 -27.99 6.67
CA MET A 353 18.14 -28.35 5.31
C MET A 353 18.45 -29.85 5.25
N PRO A 354 17.94 -30.56 4.24
CA PRO A 354 18.20 -31.98 4.09
C PRO A 354 19.68 -32.29 3.81
N TYR A 355 20.39 -31.32 3.26
CA TYR A 355 21.83 -31.35 3.02
C TYR A 355 22.37 -29.92 3.04
N ASN A 356 23.52 -29.70 3.66
CA ASN A 356 24.20 -28.42 3.72
C ASN A 356 25.70 -28.63 3.43
N SER A 357 26.22 -27.95 2.43
CA SER A 357 27.66 -27.91 2.10
C SER A 357 28.04 -26.49 1.72
N ASP A 358 29.18 -26.04 2.20
CA ASP A 358 29.79 -24.76 1.79
C ASP A 358 30.29 -24.80 0.34
N ASN A 359 30.51 -26.01 -0.19
CA ASN A 359 30.88 -26.22 -1.59
C ASN A 359 29.64 -26.18 -2.49
N ARG A 360 29.53 -25.13 -3.30
CA ARG A 360 28.41 -24.90 -4.22
C ARG A 360 28.24 -26.03 -5.24
N GLN A 361 29.31 -26.69 -5.63
CA GLN A 361 29.27 -27.76 -6.62
C GLN A 361 28.70 -29.05 -6.02
N GLU A 362 29.17 -29.42 -4.84
CA GLU A 362 28.61 -30.55 -4.08
C GLU A 362 27.14 -30.36 -3.75
N MET A 363 26.75 -29.16 -3.36
CA MET A 363 25.35 -28.80 -3.11
C MET A 363 24.48 -28.99 -4.36
N ASN A 364 24.95 -28.52 -5.53
CA ASN A 364 24.24 -28.66 -6.78
C ASN A 364 24.11 -30.12 -7.23
N ASP A 365 25.14 -30.93 -7.03
CA ASP A 365 25.14 -32.36 -7.41
C ASP A 365 24.23 -33.16 -6.48
N TRP A 366 24.24 -32.86 -5.16
CA TRP A 366 23.29 -33.44 -4.25
C TRP A 366 21.84 -33.08 -4.61
N ILE A 367 21.55 -31.83 -4.96
CA ILE A 367 20.21 -31.37 -5.39
C ILE A 367 19.75 -32.10 -6.67
N LYS A 368 20.66 -32.36 -7.61
CA LYS A 368 20.31 -33.13 -8.82
C LYS A 368 19.91 -34.57 -8.50
N GLN A 369 20.63 -35.19 -7.57
CA GLN A 369 20.39 -36.59 -7.15
C GLN A 369 19.15 -36.71 -6.26
N ASN A 370 18.86 -35.69 -5.42
CA ASN A 370 17.80 -35.72 -4.40
C ASN A 370 16.71 -34.68 -4.69
N LYS A 371 16.26 -34.56 -5.93
CA LYS A 371 15.38 -33.50 -6.41
C LYS A 371 14.03 -33.44 -5.72
N GLU A 372 13.43 -34.57 -5.38
CA GLU A 372 12.14 -34.66 -4.69
C GLU A 372 12.27 -34.11 -3.27
N GLN A 373 13.23 -34.64 -2.49
CA GLN A 373 13.50 -34.20 -1.13
C GLN A 373 13.84 -32.69 -1.03
N TRP A 374 14.61 -32.18 -2.00
CA TRP A 374 14.90 -30.76 -2.11
C TRP A 374 13.66 -29.91 -2.42
N THR A 375 12.78 -30.43 -3.25
CA THR A 375 11.54 -29.74 -3.62
C THR A 375 10.57 -29.68 -2.44
N ASP A 376 10.45 -30.75 -1.67
CA ASP A 376 9.61 -30.83 -0.47
C ASP A 376 10.12 -29.90 0.63
N TRP A 377 11.44 -29.88 0.82
CA TRP A 377 12.06 -28.93 1.75
C TRP A 377 11.78 -27.48 1.34
N LYS A 378 11.98 -27.11 0.07
CA LYS A 378 11.67 -25.76 -0.44
C LYS A 378 10.20 -25.38 -0.23
N HIS A 379 9.30 -26.32 -0.44
CA HIS A 379 7.87 -26.08 -0.25
C HIS A 379 7.56 -25.84 1.24
N SER A 380 8.14 -26.61 2.13
CA SER A 380 8.00 -26.45 3.58
C SER A 380 8.63 -25.14 4.07
N ALA A 381 9.83 -24.82 3.61
CA ALA A 381 10.50 -23.56 3.94
C ALA A 381 9.71 -22.33 3.43
N SER A 382 9.13 -22.41 2.21
CA SER A 382 8.28 -21.36 1.67
C SER A 382 7.05 -21.07 2.53
N LYS A 383 6.39 -22.12 3.05
CA LYS A 383 5.25 -21.97 3.97
C LYS A 383 5.67 -21.26 5.28
N VAL A 384 6.84 -21.58 5.80
CA VAL A 384 7.37 -20.90 6.98
C VAL A 384 7.71 -19.43 6.71
N HIS A 385 8.33 -19.12 5.57
CA HIS A 385 8.57 -17.74 5.17
C HIS A 385 7.27 -16.94 5.01
N GLU A 386 6.25 -17.51 4.37
CA GLU A 386 4.93 -16.87 4.22
C GLU A 386 4.28 -16.62 5.59
N PHE A 387 4.34 -17.61 6.49
CA PHE A 387 3.86 -17.46 7.86
C PHE A 387 4.59 -16.34 8.60
N ASN A 388 5.92 -16.33 8.59
CA ASN A 388 6.74 -15.33 9.27
C ASN A 388 6.47 -13.91 8.74
N ASN A 389 6.33 -13.73 7.43
CA ASN A 389 5.97 -12.44 6.82
C ASN A 389 4.59 -11.96 7.28
N ARG A 390 3.61 -12.87 7.38
CA ARG A 390 2.27 -12.55 7.90
C ARG A 390 2.32 -12.15 9.37
N ILE A 391 3.10 -12.87 10.20
CA ILE A 391 3.28 -12.57 11.62
C ILE A 391 3.99 -11.22 11.80
N LEU A 392 5.03 -10.94 11.05
CA LEU A 392 5.71 -9.64 11.07
C LEU A 392 4.75 -8.48 10.79
N SER A 393 3.90 -8.62 9.77
CA SER A 393 2.90 -7.62 9.44
C SER A 393 1.90 -7.40 10.59
N LYS A 394 1.47 -8.49 11.26
CA LYS A 394 0.59 -8.41 12.43
C LYS A 394 1.29 -7.73 13.63
N ARG A 395 2.57 -8.06 13.90
CA ARG A 395 3.33 -7.39 14.98
C ARG A 395 3.41 -5.89 14.77
N VAL A 396 3.71 -5.47 13.54
CA VAL A 396 3.74 -4.03 13.19
C VAL A 396 2.36 -3.40 13.38
N GLN A 397 1.28 -4.09 13.02
CA GLN A 397 -0.08 -3.60 13.23
C GLN A 397 -0.39 -3.42 14.72
N VAL A 398 -0.10 -4.41 15.56
CA VAL A 398 -0.32 -4.36 17.02
C VAL A 398 0.46 -3.21 17.64
N SER A 399 1.77 -3.11 17.34
CA SER A 399 2.63 -2.03 17.84
C SER A 399 2.06 -0.64 17.51
N LYS A 400 1.55 -0.46 16.27
CA LYS A 400 0.92 0.81 15.87
C LYS A 400 -0.38 1.10 16.61
N ILE A 401 -1.20 0.07 16.87
CA ILE A 401 -2.46 0.23 17.63
C ILE A 401 -2.16 0.63 19.07
N ILE A 402 -1.22 -0.05 19.73
CA ILE A 402 -0.81 0.29 21.11
C ILE A 402 -0.24 1.70 21.16
N SER A 403 0.64 2.07 20.23
CA SER A 403 1.23 3.41 20.16
C SER A 403 0.18 4.51 19.99
N LEU A 404 -0.85 4.28 19.15
CA LEU A 404 -1.95 5.22 18.98
C LEU A 404 -2.83 5.28 20.23
N ALA A 405 -3.15 4.14 20.86
CA ALA A 405 -3.91 4.13 22.10
C ALA A 405 -3.19 4.90 23.21
N LYS A 406 -1.88 4.73 23.38
CA LYS A 406 -1.05 5.53 24.30
C LYS A 406 -1.11 7.02 24.00
N LYS A 407 -1.04 7.39 22.71
CA LYS A 407 -1.09 8.79 22.30
C LYS A 407 -2.41 9.47 22.70
N PHE A 408 -3.52 8.74 22.65
CA PHE A 408 -4.86 9.28 22.92
C PHE A 408 -5.45 8.88 24.28
N GLN A 409 -4.72 8.16 25.13
CA GLN A 409 -5.24 7.64 26.40
C GLN A 409 -5.71 8.72 27.39
N ASP A 410 -5.12 9.91 27.33
CA ASP A 410 -5.44 11.01 28.22
C ASP A 410 -6.48 11.99 27.64
N GLU A 411 -6.90 11.76 26.40
CA GLU A 411 -7.96 12.54 25.79
C GLU A 411 -9.33 12.09 26.36
N PRO A 412 -10.12 13.04 26.89
CA PRO A 412 -11.44 12.72 27.45
C PRO A 412 -12.41 12.21 26.37
N THR A 413 -12.21 12.68 25.14
CA THR A 413 -13.03 12.30 23.97
C THR A 413 -12.16 12.23 22.72
N ILE A 414 -12.40 11.21 21.91
CA ILE A 414 -11.87 11.07 20.57
C ILE A 414 -13.01 10.72 19.62
N TYR A 415 -12.84 11.06 18.35
CA TYR A 415 -13.85 10.83 17.32
C TYR A 415 -13.20 10.22 16.08
N PHE A 416 -14.02 9.55 15.28
CA PHE A 416 -13.56 8.90 14.05
C PHE A 416 -14.26 9.50 12.84
N PRO A 417 -13.60 10.33 12.03
CA PRO A 417 -14.14 10.74 10.74
C PRO A 417 -14.45 9.52 9.88
N HIS A 418 -15.59 9.53 9.17
CA HIS A 418 -16.05 8.42 8.35
C HIS A 418 -16.14 8.79 6.88
N GLN A 419 -15.91 7.79 6.03
CA GLN A 419 -16.09 7.82 4.59
C GLN A 419 -17.03 6.67 4.17
N LEU A 420 -17.57 6.75 2.96
CA LEU A 420 -18.37 5.71 2.34
C LEU A 420 -17.56 4.92 1.30
N ASP A 421 -17.81 3.63 1.18
CA ASP A 421 -17.39 2.87 -0.01
C ASP A 421 -18.40 3.08 -1.16
N PHE A 422 -18.09 2.56 -2.35
CA PHE A 422 -18.96 2.67 -3.52
C PHE A 422 -20.34 1.98 -3.35
N ARG A 423 -20.52 1.17 -2.30
CA ARG A 423 -21.77 0.49 -1.95
C ARG A 423 -22.55 1.22 -0.87
N GLY A 424 -22.09 2.41 -0.43
CA GLY A 424 -22.71 3.21 0.62
C GLY A 424 -22.44 2.74 2.04
N ARG A 425 -21.45 1.87 2.27
CA ARG A 425 -21.05 1.43 3.61
C ARG A 425 -20.13 2.45 4.26
N ALA A 426 -20.39 2.81 5.52
CA ALA A 426 -19.58 3.74 6.28
C ALA A 426 -18.35 3.04 6.90
N TYR A 427 -17.18 3.65 6.73
CA TYR A 427 -15.91 3.20 7.29
C TYR A 427 -15.17 4.36 7.96
N PRO A 428 -14.55 4.14 9.14
CA PRO A 428 -13.70 5.13 9.74
C PRO A 428 -12.43 5.36 8.88
N VAL A 429 -12.01 6.60 8.80
CA VAL A 429 -10.81 7.00 8.05
C VAL A 429 -9.51 6.55 8.73
N PRO A 430 -9.36 6.66 10.08
CA PRO A 430 -8.20 6.13 10.80
C PRO A 430 -8.04 4.61 10.62
N MET A 431 -6.83 4.14 10.26
CA MET A 431 -6.62 2.76 9.80
C MET A 431 -6.40 1.75 10.94
N PHE A 432 -5.70 2.12 12.00
CA PHE A 432 -5.22 1.17 13.01
C PHE A 432 -6.13 1.11 14.22
N LEU A 433 -6.33 2.24 14.87
CA LEU A 433 -7.20 2.37 16.03
C LEU A 433 -8.55 2.92 15.58
N ASN A 434 -9.58 2.07 15.52
CA ASN A 434 -10.92 2.48 15.13
C ASN A 434 -11.97 1.42 15.55
N PRO A 435 -13.26 1.79 15.66
CA PRO A 435 -14.32 0.92 16.15
C PRO A 435 -14.72 -0.23 15.20
N GLN A 436 -14.23 -0.25 13.97
CA GLN A 436 -14.41 -1.34 13.00
C GLN A 436 -13.10 -2.15 12.79
N GLY A 437 -12.09 -1.89 13.61
CA GLY A 437 -10.77 -2.54 13.54
C GLY A 437 -10.80 -4.00 14.02
N VAL A 438 -9.60 -4.55 14.16
CA VAL A 438 -9.38 -5.88 14.74
C VAL A 438 -9.86 -5.92 16.20
N GLU A 439 -10.04 -7.10 16.73
CA GLU A 439 -10.70 -7.36 18.02
C GLU A 439 -10.09 -6.54 19.18
N PHE A 440 -8.78 -6.56 19.34
CA PHE A 440 -8.10 -5.77 20.38
C PHE A 440 -8.14 -4.25 20.11
N SER A 441 -8.22 -3.79 18.86
CA SER A 441 -8.45 -2.38 18.54
C SER A 441 -9.82 -1.91 19.03
N ARG A 442 -10.84 -2.75 18.87
CA ARG A 442 -12.20 -2.46 19.38
C ARG A 442 -12.28 -2.50 20.90
N ALA A 443 -11.57 -3.45 21.53
CA ALA A 443 -11.53 -3.58 22.98
C ALA A 443 -10.87 -2.38 23.67
N LEU A 444 -9.97 -1.67 22.99
CA LEU A 444 -9.33 -0.44 23.46
C LEU A 444 -10.26 0.78 23.45
N LEU A 445 -11.43 0.68 22.85
CA LEU A 445 -12.37 1.79 22.68
C LEU A 445 -13.63 1.57 23.50
N GLU A 446 -14.03 2.60 24.24
CA GLU A 446 -15.32 2.66 24.91
C GLU A 446 -16.00 4.00 24.61
N PHE A 447 -17.32 4.08 24.76
CA PHE A 447 -18.01 5.36 24.64
C PHE A 447 -17.55 6.30 25.76
N SER A 448 -17.29 7.57 25.43
CA SER A 448 -16.84 8.55 26.42
C SER A 448 -17.93 8.85 27.46
N GLU A 449 -19.19 8.75 27.06
CA GLU A 449 -20.37 8.94 27.93
C GLU A 449 -21.10 7.63 28.10
N GLY A 450 -21.24 7.21 29.35
CA GLY A 450 -22.06 6.05 29.73
C GLY A 450 -23.51 6.44 29.94
N LYS A 451 -24.42 5.50 29.67
CA LYS A 451 -25.81 5.62 30.05
C LYS A 451 -26.10 4.78 31.30
N LYS A 452 -26.84 5.32 32.27
CA LYS A 452 -27.30 4.56 33.42
C LYS A 452 -28.23 3.45 32.97
N MET A 453 -27.98 2.21 33.38
CA MET A 453 -28.81 1.07 33.02
C MET A 453 -30.24 1.15 33.61
N GLY A 454 -30.42 1.96 34.65
CA GLY A 454 -31.68 2.00 35.39
C GLY A 454 -31.97 0.70 36.16
N LEU A 455 -33.12 0.64 36.82
CA LEU A 455 -33.57 -0.57 37.51
C LEU A 455 -34.32 -1.55 36.57
N ASN A 456 -34.29 -1.32 35.28
CA ASN A 456 -35.02 -2.13 34.30
C ASN A 456 -34.26 -3.44 34.04
N ALA A 457 -34.89 -4.57 34.34
CA ALA A 457 -34.37 -5.93 34.08
C ALA A 457 -33.97 -6.14 32.62
N GLN A 458 -34.59 -5.44 31.68
CA GLN A 458 -34.32 -5.51 30.27
C GLN A 458 -32.91 -5.01 29.92
N SER A 459 -32.43 -3.95 30.58
CA SER A 459 -31.04 -3.43 30.35
C SER A 459 -29.99 -4.42 30.80
N GLY A 460 -30.20 -5.08 31.93
CA GLY A 460 -29.35 -6.15 32.43
C GLY A 460 -29.31 -7.37 31.49
N ARG A 461 -30.48 -7.73 30.94
CA ARG A 461 -30.58 -8.81 29.95
C ARG A 461 -29.72 -8.55 28.70
N TRP A 462 -29.83 -7.36 28.12
CA TRP A 462 -29.03 -7.00 26.93
C TRP A 462 -27.53 -6.98 27.21
N LEU A 463 -27.12 -6.54 28.41
CA LEU A 463 -25.73 -6.62 28.83
C LEU A 463 -25.25 -8.08 28.93
N ALA A 464 -26.07 -8.97 29.55
CA ALA A 464 -25.77 -10.38 29.64
C ALA A 464 -25.62 -11.05 28.25
N ILE A 465 -26.54 -10.75 27.33
CA ILE A 465 -26.45 -11.22 25.93
C ILE A 465 -25.19 -10.73 25.26
N HIS A 466 -24.82 -9.47 25.48
CA HIS A 466 -23.58 -8.91 24.93
C HIS A 466 -22.34 -9.62 25.46
N VAL A 467 -22.28 -9.90 26.76
CA VAL A 467 -21.17 -10.65 27.39
C VAL A 467 -21.05 -12.04 26.77
N ALA A 468 -22.14 -12.79 26.66
CA ALA A 468 -22.14 -14.10 26.00
C ALA A 468 -21.62 -14.02 24.57
N ASN A 469 -22.02 -12.99 23.80
CA ASN A 469 -21.53 -12.77 22.44
C ASN A 469 -20.01 -12.57 22.41
N GLN A 470 -19.43 -11.82 23.36
CA GLN A 470 -17.98 -11.58 23.44
C GLN A 470 -17.21 -12.88 23.77
N TYR A 471 -17.82 -13.80 24.53
CA TYR A 471 -17.27 -15.13 24.79
C TYR A 471 -17.48 -16.14 23.65
N GLY A 472 -18.11 -15.73 22.55
CA GLY A 472 -18.29 -16.58 21.36
C GLY A 472 -19.57 -17.41 21.36
N MET A 473 -20.52 -17.14 22.29
CA MET A 473 -21.81 -17.83 22.38
C MET A 473 -22.85 -17.22 21.45
N ASP A 474 -22.46 -16.54 20.39
CA ASP A 474 -23.28 -15.78 19.45
C ASP A 474 -24.20 -16.64 18.57
N LYS A 475 -24.11 -17.97 18.66
CA LYS A 475 -24.98 -18.93 17.95
C LYS A 475 -26.16 -19.45 18.80
N LEU A 476 -26.13 -19.20 20.10
CA LEU A 476 -27.23 -19.57 21.00
C LEU A 476 -28.45 -18.64 20.82
N SER A 477 -29.63 -19.05 21.30
CA SER A 477 -30.78 -18.17 21.41
C SER A 477 -30.52 -16.99 22.38
N LEU A 478 -31.28 -15.93 22.32
CA LEU A 478 -31.12 -14.79 23.23
C LEU A 478 -31.31 -15.18 24.71
N ASP A 479 -32.23 -16.09 24.97
CA ASP A 479 -32.50 -16.57 26.34
C ASP A 479 -31.36 -17.47 26.83
N ASP A 480 -30.84 -18.36 25.99
CA ASP A 480 -29.70 -19.20 26.33
C ASP A 480 -28.43 -18.39 26.55
N ARG A 481 -28.22 -17.27 25.84
CA ARG A 481 -27.08 -16.35 26.07
C ARG A 481 -27.21 -15.68 27.44
N GLU A 482 -28.39 -15.25 27.81
CA GLU A 482 -28.64 -14.66 29.12
C GLU A 482 -28.38 -15.69 30.22
N LEU A 483 -28.90 -16.93 30.07
CA LEU A 483 -28.70 -18.04 31.01
C LEU A 483 -27.20 -18.37 31.13
N TRP A 484 -26.50 -18.54 30.01
CA TRP A 484 -25.05 -18.79 29.97
C TRP A 484 -24.27 -17.76 30.77
N THR A 485 -24.59 -16.48 30.62
CA THR A 485 -23.90 -15.40 31.36
C THR A 485 -24.15 -15.50 32.86
N LYS A 486 -25.37 -15.83 33.27
CA LYS A 486 -25.72 -16.03 34.69
C LYS A 486 -24.95 -17.22 35.29
N GLU A 487 -24.89 -18.35 34.58
CA GLU A 487 -24.19 -19.57 35.01
C GLU A 487 -22.67 -19.35 35.08
N ASN A 488 -22.11 -18.51 34.22
CA ASN A 488 -20.70 -18.21 34.17
C ASN A 488 -20.27 -16.91 34.86
N ALA A 489 -21.20 -16.27 35.62
CA ALA A 489 -20.95 -14.95 36.24
C ALA A 489 -19.67 -14.94 37.12
N GLY A 490 -19.42 -16.00 37.87
CA GLY A 490 -18.21 -16.13 38.71
C GLY A 490 -16.90 -16.08 37.88
N LYS A 491 -16.87 -16.81 36.76
CA LYS A 491 -15.70 -16.82 35.85
C LYS A 491 -15.51 -15.46 35.15
N ILE A 492 -16.61 -14.84 34.71
CA ILE A 492 -16.61 -13.53 34.09
C ILE A 492 -16.07 -12.47 35.05
N TYR A 493 -16.53 -12.51 36.30
CA TYR A 493 -16.04 -11.61 37.35
C TYR A 493 -14.55 -11.83 37.67
N ALA A 494 -14.12 -13.08 37.80
CA ALA A 494 -12.73 -13.42 38.03
C ALA A 494 -11.83 -12.92 36.89
N SER A 495 -12.20 -13.16 35.62
CA SER A 495 -11.43 -12.69 34.46
C SER A 495 -11.39 -11.15 34.32
N ALA A 496 -12.40 -10.45 34.85
CA ALA A 496 -12.39 -8.98 34.89
C ALA A 496 -11.46 -8.43 35.99
N LYS A 497 -11.30 -9.18 37.09
CA LYS A 497 -10.51 -8.80 38.24
C LYS A 497 -9.03 -9.17 38.06
N GLU A 498 -8.76 -10.33 37.49
CA GLU A 498 -7.46 -10.91 37.27
C GLU A 498 -7.32 -11.39 35.80
N PRO A 499 -7.23 -10.44 34.86
CA PRO A 499 -7.33 -10.75 33.42
C PRO A 499 -6.14 -11.53 32.85
N LEU A 500 -5.09 -11.77 33.65
CA LEU A 500 -3.88 -12.48 33.23
C LEU A 500 -3.73 -13.86 33.85
N ASP A 501 -4.65 -14.26 34.76
CA ASP A 501 -4.72 -15.58 35.38
C ASP A 501 -5.77 -16.51 34.62
#